data_ccc23d2c91dcb626e2d8a1fcad5fc65c
#
_entry.id   ccc23d2c91dcb626e2d8a1fcad5fc65c
#
_cell.length_a   1.000
_cell.length_b   1.000
_cell.length_c   1.000
_cell.angle_alpha   90.00
_cell.angle_beta   90.00
_cell.angle_gamma   90.00
#
_symmetry.space_group_name_H-M   'P 1'
#
loop_
_entity.id
_entity.type
_entity.pdbx_description
1 polymer ?
#
loop_
_entity_poly.entity_id
_entity_poly.type
_entity_poly.pdbx_seq_one_letter_code
_entity_poly.pdbx_strand_id
1 'polypeptide(L)'
;KAQKKSRADLDQRVKQLKSIQGKYDDPGPVYDCVVFHDGKVWRAVIDTDEDGDLADEKAMTNFRTEREFSTFGKVDLLNFVVNIYDNGNVLSIVADCGAHGTHVAGIVAGHFPNEPELNGIAPGAQIVSVKIGDTRMGSSSLGTGETRGMISVLQNKCDLINMSFGGDTLNPN
;
A
#
# COMPACT_ATOMS: atom_id res chain seq x y z
N LYS A 1 -33.99 9.74 -16.65
CA LYS A 1 -32.67 10.39 -16.55
C LYS A 1 -31.76 9.66 -15.52
N ALA A 2 -32.24 9.35 -14.31
CA ALA A 2 -31.44 8.67 -13.28
C ALA A 2 -30.94 7.27 -13.71
N GLN A 3 -31.77 6.43 -14.31
CA GLN A 3 -31.35 5.10 -14.80
C GLN A 3 -30.28 5.18 -15.90
N LYS A 4 -30.35 6.20 -16.78
CA LYS A 4 -29.34 6.40 -17.84
C LYS A 4 -28.00 6.82 -17.25
N LYS A 5 -28.00 7.63 -16.18
CA LYS A 5 -26.79 8.03 -15.46
C LYS A 5 -26.17 6.82 -14.75
N SER A 6 -26.98 5.99 -14.08
CA SER A 6 -26.52 4.77 -13.39
C SER A 6 -25.88 3.75 -14.36
N ARG A 7 -26.45 3.61 -15.58
CA ARG A 7 -25.88 2.72 -16.59
C ARG A 7 -24.53 3.23 -17.13
N ALA A 8 -24.42 4.51 -17.39
CA ALA A 8 -23.16 5.11 -17.84
C ALA A 8 -22.06 4.97 -16.77
N ASP A 9 -22.41 5.11 -15.50
CA ASP A 9 -21.51 4.88 -14.37
C ASP A 9 -21.00 3.44 -14.32
N LEU A 10 -21.92 2.47 -14.48
CA LEU A 10 -21.56 1.06 -14.51
C LEU A 10 -20.65 0.73 -15.70
N ASP A 11 -20.98 1.23 -16.89
CA ASP A 11 -20.16 1.04 -18.08
C ASP A 11 -18.75 1.62 -17.91
N GLN A 12 -18.63 2.77 -17.27
CA GLN A 12 -17.33 3.39 -16.95
C GLN A 12 -16.52 2.54 -15.97
N ARG A 13 -17.15 2.05 -14.90
CA ARG A 13 -16.52 1.16 -13.91
C ARG A 13 -16.04 -0.16 -14.55
N VAL A 14 -16.88 -0.76 -15.38
CA VAL A 14 -16.52 -1.98 -16.13
C VAL A 14 -15.33 -1.71 -17.06
N LYS A 15 -15.32 -0.59 -17.75
CA LYS A 15 -14.20 -0.20 -18.64
C LYS A 15 -12.89 -0.03 -17.85
N GLN A 16 -12.95 0.59 -16.67
CA GLN A 16 -11.77 0.74 -15.83
C GLN A 16 -11.29 -0.59 -15.27
N LEU A 17 -12.19 -1.44 -14.76
CA LEU A 17 -11.82 -2.77 -14.27
C LEU A 17 -11.18 -3.62 -15.39
N LYS A 18 -11.71 -3.58 -16.60
CA LYS A 18 -11.10 -4.23 -17.76
C LYS A 18 -9.73 -3.66 -18.12
N SER A 19 -9.55 -2.33 -18.01
CA SER A 19 -8.25 -1.70 -18.23
C SER A 19 -7.22 -2.11 -17.18
N ILE A 20 -7.62 -2.22 -15.93
CA ILE A 20 -6.78 -2.70 -14.83
C ILE A 20 -6.44 -4.18 -15.06
N GLN A 21 -7.44 -5.01 -15.36
CA GLN A 21 -7.24 -6.43 -15.65
C GLN A 21 -6.29 -6.66 -16.83
N GLY A 22 -6.41 -5.86 -17.90
CA GLY A 22 -5.53 -5.98 -19.08
C GLY A 22 -4.09 -5.53 -18.84
N LYS A 23 -3.83 -4.81 -17.75
CA LYS A 23 -2.47 -4.39 -17.31
C LYS A 23 -1.92 -5.27 -16.20
N TYR A 24 -2.74 -6.14 -15.64
CA TYR A 24 -2.34 -7.06 -14.60
C TYR A 24 -1.63 -8.24 -15.27
N ASP A 25 -0.33 -8.23 -15.13
CA ASP A 25 0.55 -9.35 -15.43
C ASP A 25 1.29 -9.65 -14.13
N ASP A 26 1.11 -10.85 -13.61
CA ASP A 26 1.74 -11.28 -12.37
C ASP A 26 2.73 -12.42 -12.65
N PRO A 27 3.92 -12.08 -13.16
CA PRO A 27 4.99 -13.06 -13.38
C PRO A 27 5.75 -13.39 -12.09
N GLY A 28 5.32 -12.83 -10.95
CA GLY A 28 6.03 -12.92 -9.69
C GLY A 28 6.03 -14.33 -9.07
N PRO A 29 6.89 -14.56 -8.07
CA PRO A 29 6.93 -15.80 -7.31
C PRO A 29 5.63 -16.02 -6.54
N VAL A 30 5.35 -17.27 -6.20
CA VAL A 30 4.21 -17.68 -5.38
C VAL A 30 4.73 -17.98 -3.99
N TYR A 31 4.35 -17.16 -3.02
CA TYR A 31 4.75 -17.34 -1.63
C TYR A 31 3.69 -18.15 -0.87
N ASP A 32 4.11 -19.21 -0.20
CA ASP A 32 3.25 -19.92 0.72
C ASP A 32 2.96 -19.05 1.95
N CYS A 33 1.71 -19.08 2.40
CA CYS A 33 1.31 -18.34 3.58
C CYS A 33 0.23 -19.05 4.39
N VAL A 34 0.26 -18.85 5.69
CA VAL A 34 -0.72 -19.39 6.64
C VAL A 34 -1.30 -18.27 7.48
N VAL A 35 -2.63 -18.24 7.59
CA VAL A 35 -3.34 -17.35 8.51
C VAL A 35 -3.98 -18.18 9.60
N PHE A 36 -3.75 -17.80 10.86
CA PHE A 36 -4.28 -18.51 12.02
C PHE A 36 -4.61 -17.54 13.17
N HIS A 37 -5.41 -18.00 14.12
CA HIS A 37 -5.71 -17.26 15.35
C HIS A 37 -4.92 -17.85 16.52
N ASP A 38 -4.09 -17.06 17.17
CA ASP A 38 -3.20 -17.51 18.27
C ASP A 38 -3.89 -17.57 19.64
N GLY A 39 -5.21 -17.38 19.67
CA GLY A 39 -6.00 -17.27 20.90
C GLY A 39 -6.25 -15.82 21.35
N LYS A 40 -5.53 -14.84 20.79
CA LYS A 40 -5.68 -13.41 21.08
C LYS A 40 -5.96 -12.59 19.83
N VAL A 41 -5.16 -12.80 18.79
CA VAL A 41 -5.24 -12.05 17.52
C VAL A 41 -5.05 -12.98 16.32
N TRP A 42 -5.48 -12.54 15.17
CA TRP A 42 -5.15 -13.16 13.88
C TRP A 42 -3.70 -12.86 13.52
N ARG A 43 -2.97 -13.91 13.10
CA ARG A 43 -1.59 -13.81 12.63
C ARG A 43 -1.47 -14.39 11.22
N ALA A 44 -0.49 -13.91 10.49
CA ALA A 44 -0.06 -14.46 9.22
C ALA A 44 1.44 -14.76 9.25
N VAL A 45 1.82 -15.87 8.68
CA VAL A 45 3.20 -16.28 8.39
C VAL A 45 3.32 -16.38 6.88
N ILE A 46 4.40 -15.88 6.31
CA ILE A 46 4.66 -15.90 4.89
C ILE A 46 6.05 -16.46 4.68
N ASP A 47 6.18 -17.48 3.86
CA ASP A 47 7.46 -18.05 3.44
C ASP A 47 8.19 -17.01 2.57
N THR A 48 9.12 -16.27 3.17
CA THR A 48 9.77 -15.13 2.51
C THR A 48 11.01 -15.52 1.71
N ASP A 49 11.55 -16.71 1.93
CA ASP A 49 12.74 -17.21 1.24
C ASP A 49 12.48 -18.46 0.38
N GLU A 50 11.20 -18.86 0.29
CA GLU A 50 10.69 -19.90 -0.60
C GLU A 50 11.31 -21.30 -0.34
N ASP A 51 11.66 -21.59 0.93
CA ASP A 51 12.26 -22.88 1.31
C ASP A 51 11.24 -23.92 1.78
N GLY A 52 9.98 -23.51 1.98
CA GLY A 52 8.86 -24.36 2.40
C GLY A 52 8.82 -24.59 3.92
N ASP A 53 9.69 -23.99 4.70
CA ASP A 53 9.67 -24.01 6.17
C ASP A 53 9.11 -22.71 6.74
N LEU A 54 7.91 -22.78 7.30
CA LEU A 54 7.27 -21.63 7.95
C LEU A 54 7.66 -21.44 9.42
N ALA A 55 8.50 -22.33 9.97
CA ALA A 55 8.84 -22.30 11.39
C ALA A 55 9.89 -21.25 11.74
N ASP A 56 10.71 -20.85 10.80
CA ASP A 56 11.72 -19.79 10.92
C ASP A 56 11.20 -18.42 10.51
N GLU A 57 9.97 -18.37 9.98
CA GLU A 57 9.35 -17.14 9.52
C GLU A 57 8.65 -16.34 10.62
N LYS A 58 8.57 -15.05 10.43
CA LYS A 58 7.95 -14.15 11.41
C LYS A 58 6.42 -14.20 11.35
N ALA A 59 5.79 -14.61 12.46
CA ALA A 59 4.34 -14.52 12.63
C ALA A 59 3.92 -13.08 12.94
N MET A 60 3.30 -12.40 11.98
CA MET A 60 2.89 -10.99 12.08
C MET A 60 1.38 -10.86 12.25
N THR A 61 0.94 -9.79 12.91
CA THR A 61 -0.48 -9.37 12.94
C THR A 61 -0.69 -8.06 12.16
N ASN A 62 -1.91 -7.52 12.22
CA ASN A 62 -2.24 -6.26 11.59
C ASN A 62 -1.22 -5.17 11.89
N PHE A 63 -0.64 -4.57 10.86
CA PHE A 63 0.34 -3.49 10.99
C PHE A 63 -0.16 -2.34 11.87
N ARG A 64 -1.45 -2.04 11.85
CA ARG A 64 -2.05 -0.99 12.68
C ARG A 64 -2.03 -1.30 14.17
N THR A 65 -1.90 -2.57 14.53
CA THR A 65 -1.87 -3.03 15.92
C THR A 65 -0.45 -3.08 16.48
N GLU A 66 0.45 -3.79 15.82
CA GLU A 66 1.80 -4.04 16.36
C GLU A 66 2.93 -3.32 15.60
N ARG A 67 2.63 -2.68 14.45
CA ARG A 67 3.61 -1.95 13.63
C ARG A 67 4.79 -2.80 13.17
N GLU A 68 4.56 -4.09 13.00
CA GLU A 68 5.56 -5.02 12.53
C GLU A 68 5.66 -5.08 11.02
N PHE A 69 6.85 -5.33 10.51
CA PHE A 69 7.11 -5.59 9.10
C PHE A 69 8.07 -6.77 8.96
N SER A 70 8.15 -7.34 7.77
CA SER A 70 9.16 -8.29 7.33
C SER A 70 9.65 -7.91 5.94
N THR A 71 10.57 -8.70 5.38
CA THR A 71 11.24 -8.41 4.11
C THR A 71 11.26 -9.68 3.27
N PHE A 72 10.80 -9.59 2.02
CA PHE A 72 10.94 -10.69 1.07
C PHE A 72 12.40 -10.88 0.69
N GLY A 73 12.85 -12.12 0.81
CA GLY A 73 14.10 -12.65 0.33
C GLY A 73 15.36 -11.79 0.52
N LYS A 74 16.50 -12.38 0.30
CA LYS A 74 17.79 -11.67 0.34
C LYS A 74 18.09 -10.91 -0.96
N VAL A 75 17.38 -11.24 -2.03
CA VAL A 75 17.58 -10.64 -3.37
C VAL A 75 16.67 -9.42 -3.55
N ASP A 76 15.39 -9.57 -3.24
CA ASP A 76 14.39 -8.53 -3.50
C ASP A 76 14.43 -7.39 -2.49
N LEU A 77 14.78 -7.70 -1.23
CA LEU A 77 14.87 -6.74 -0.13
C LEU A 77 13.62 -5.85 -0.01
N LEU A 78 12.47 -6.41 -0.38
CA LEU A 78 11.21 -5.69 -0.45
C LEU A 78 10.49 -5.81 0.89
N ASN A 79 10.38 -4.71 1.61
CA ASN A 79 9.65 -4.69 2.87
C ASN A 79 8.15 -4.84 2.65
N PHE A 80 7.50 -5.56 3.54
CA PHE A 80 6.06 -5.72 3.53
C PHE A 80 5.46 -5.74 4.94
N VAL A 81 4.17 -5.46 5.00
CA VAL A 81 3.34 -5.58 6.19
C VAL A 81 2.08 -6.36 5.86
N VAL A 82 1.43 -6.87 6.89
CA VAL A 82 0.17 -7.60 6.72
C VAL A 82 -1.00 -6.85 7.34
N ASN A 83 -2.17 -6.99 6.74
CA ASN A 83 -3.45 -6.68 7.35
C ASN A 83 -4.38 -7.88 7.14
N ILE A 84 -5.04 -8.30 8.20
CA ILE A 84 -5.93 -9.46 8.20
C ILE A 84 -7.34 -8.97 8.45
N TYR A 85 -8.27 -9.33 7.58
CA TYR A 85 -9.66 -8.91 7.61
C TYR A 85 -10.61 -10.10 7.62
N ASP A 86 -11.89 -9.85 7.84
CA ASP A 86 -12.98 -10.80 7.75
C ASP A 86 -12.69 -12.11 8.52
N ASN A 87 -12.32 -11.96 9.81
CA ASN A 87 -12.02 -13.08 10.70
C ASN A 87 -11.00 -14.09 10.10
N GLY A 88 -9.95 -13.58 9.49
CA GLY A 88 -8.89 -14.41 8.92
C GLY A 88 -9.11 -14.84 7.47
N ASN A 89 -10.26 -14.54 6.87
CA ASN A 89 -10.57 -14.96 5.50
C ASN A 89 -9.85 -14.13 4.42
N VAL A 90 -9.38 -12.93 4.78
CA VAL A 90 -8.68 -12.03 3.85
C VAL A 90 -7.35 -11.61 4.43
N LEU A 91 -6.28 -12.04 3.78
CA LEU A 91 -4.91 -11.56 4.01
C LEU A 91 -4.55 -10.53 2.96
N SER A 92 -4.19 -9.34 3.40
CA SER A 92 -3.64 -8.28 2.55
C SER A 92 -2.16 -8.10 2.86
N ILE A 93 -1.31 -8.40 1.89
CA ILE A 93 0.13 -8.15 1.96
C ILE A 93 0.38 -6.82 1.27
N VAL A 94 0.97 -5.88 1.97
CA VAL A 94 1.27 -4.54 1.45
C VAL A 94 2.77 -4.36 1.42
N ALA A 95 3.32 -4.35 0.21
CA ALA A 95 4.75 -4.20 -0.01
C ALA A 95 5.13 -2.76 -0.39
N ASP A 96 6.33 -2.35 -0.01
CA ASP A 96 6.96 -1.13 -0.50
C ASP A 96 7.51 -1.39 -1.90
N CYS A 97 6.80 -0.96 -2.92
CA CYS A 97 7.24 -1.07 -4.30
C CYS A 97 7.09 0.26 -5.04
N GLY A 98 8.06 0.55 -5.92
CA GLY A 98 8.12 1.80 -6.66
C GLY A 98 8.77 2.95 -5.89
N ALA A 99 9.59 3.74 -6.60
CA ALA A 99 10.41 4.79 -6.03
C ALA A 99 9.71 6.16 -5.93
N HIS A 100 8.50 6.30 -6.47
CA HIS A 100 7.82 7.59 -6.60
C HIS A 100 7.62 8.29 -5.25
N GLY A 101 7.07 7.58 -4.25
CA GLY A 101 6.85 8.15 -2.91
C GLY A 101 8.14 8.57 -2.22
N THR A 102 9.21 7.81 -2.35
CA THR A 102 10.54 8.15 -1.83
C THR A 102 11.10 9.40 -2.49
N HIS A 103 10.97 9.50 -3.82
CA HIS A 103 11.40 10.69 -4.57
C HIS A 103 10.62 11.93 -4.14
N VAL A 104 9.31 11.83 -4.03
CA VAL A 104 8.45 12.94 -3.54
C VAL A 104 8.84 13.36 -2.12
N ALA A 105 9.05 12.41 -1.21
CA ALA A 105 9.49 12.70 0.15
C ALA A 105 10.86 13.39 0.19
N GLY A 106 11.78 13.01 -0.68
CA GLY A 106 13.09 13.65 -0.84
C GLY A 106 12.97 15.12 -1.28
N ILE A 107 12.13 15.39 -2.28
CA ILE A 107 11.86 16.77 -2.73
C ILE A 107 11.23 17.61 -1.62
N VAL A 108 10.33 17.04 -0.83
CA VAL A 108 9.67 17.76 0.27
C VAL A 108 10.62 17.99 1.42
N ALA A 109 11.30 16.98 1.93
CA ALA A 109 11.97 17.01 3.23
C ALA A 109 13.39 16.42 3.25
N GLY A 110 14.02 16.22 2.09
CA GLY A 110 15.40 15.77 2.01
C GLY A 110 16.31 16.68 2.85
N HIS A 111 17.17 16.10 3.68
CA HIS A 111 18.07 16.84 4.55
C HIS A 111 19.52 16.38 4.33
N PHE A 112 20.33 17.26 3.79
CA PHE A 112 21.74 17.03 3.44
C PHE A 112 22.62 18.05 4.19
N PRO A 113 23.05 17.75 5.43
CA PRO A 113 23.80 18.71 6.26
C PRO A 113 25.09 19.21 5.62
N ASN A 114 25.76 18.37 4.83
CA ASN A 114 27.03 18.69 4.18
C ASN A 114 26.88 19.35 2.80
N GLU A 115 25.68 19.28 2.22
CA GLU A 115 25.35 19.80 0.90
C GLU A 115 23.97 20.48 0.94
N PRO A 116 23.84 21.64 1.63
CA PRO A 116 22.55 22.27 1.88
C PRO A 116 21.77 22.67 0.61
N GLU A 117 22.44 22.84 -0.50
CA GLU A 117 21.87 23.13 -1.82
C GLU A 117 21.04 21.94 -2.37
N LEU A 118 21.25 20.74 -1.84
CA LEU A 118 20.47 19.55 -2.18
C LEU A 118 19.25 19.33 -1.27
N ASN A 119 19.07 20.19 -0.26
CA ASN A 119 17.94 20.07 0.65
C ASN A 119 16.60 20.15 -0.08
N GLY A 120 15.63 19.43 0.45
CA GLY A 120 14.23 19.59 0.06
C GLY A 120 13.67 20.95 0.49
N ILE A 121 12.43 21.20 0.14
CA ILE A 121 11.77 22.49 0.41
C ILE A 121 11.61 22.73 1.94
N ALA A 122 11.41 21.68 2.70
CA ALA A 122 11.23 21.72 4.15
C ALA A 122 12.08 20.64 4.84
N PRO A 123 13.42 20.81 4.90
CA PRO A 123 14.34 19.76 5.36
C PRO A 123 14.20 19.41 6.86
N GLY A 124 13.44 20.17 7.61
CA GLY A 124 13.08 19.87 9.01
C GLY A 124 11.73 19.20 9.18
N ALA A 125 11.00 18.92 8.10
CA ALA A 125 9.68 18.32 8.18
C ALA A 125 9.77 16.84 8.53
N GLN A 126 8.84 16.38 9.37
CA GLN A 126 8.65 14.99 9.68
C GLN A 126 7.68 14.37 8.66
N ILE A 127 8.05 13.24 8.06
CA ILE A 127 7.26 12.59 7.03
C ILE A 127 6.42 11.46 7.63
N VAL A 128 5.13 11.48 7.31
CA VAL A 128 4.21 10.35 7.51
C VAL A 128 3.86 9.78 6.13
N SER A 129 4.44 8.64 5.80
CA SER A 129 4.18 7.96 4.54
C SER A 129 2.91 7.12 4.62
N VAL A 130 2.00 7.32 3.66
CA VAL A 130 0.73 6.60 3.59
C VAL A 130 0.60 5.93 2.22
N LYS A 131 0.67 4.61 2.19
CA LYS A 131 0.51 3.83 0.97
C LYS A 131 -0.97 3.73 0.57
N ILE A 132 -1.32 4.27 -0.57
CA ILE A 132 -2.68 4.29 -1.11
C ILE A 132 -2.81 3.59 -2.47
N GLY A 133 -1.71 3.37 -3.18
CA GLY A 133 -1.70 2.79 -4.52
C GLY A 133 -1.11 1.38 -4.57
N ASP A 134 -1.39 0.68 -5.65
CA ASP A 134 -0.79 -0.60 -6.00
C ASP A 134 -0.05 -0.47 -7.33
N THR A 135 1.27 -0.63 -7.29
CA THR A 135 2.13 -0.46 -8.47
C THR A 135 1.84 -1.49 -9.57
N ARG A 136 1.35 -2.69 -9.20
CA ARG A 136 0.93 -3.72 -10.16
C ARG A 136 -0.24 -3.25 -11.03
N MET A 137 -1.05 -2.36 -10.53
CA MET A 137 -2.19 -1.77 -11.25
C MET A 137 -1.84 -0.45 -11.93
N GLY A 138 -0.57 -0.25 -12.28
CA GLY A 138 -0.11 0.93 -13.00
C GLY A 138 -0.18 2.22 -12.19
N SER A 139 0.15 2.15 -10.91
CA SER A 139 0.12 3.27 -9.96
C SER A 139 -1.27 3.86 -9.71
N SER A 140 -2.31 3.07 -9.97
CA SER A 140 -3.68 3.48 -9.64
C SER A 140 -3.97 3.29 -8.16
N SER A 141 -4.76 4.18 -7.59
CA SER A 141 -5.34 4.01 -6.26
C SER A 141 -6.78 3.53 -6.37
N LEU A 142 -7.24 2.89 -5.32
CA LEU A 142 -8.65 2.61 -5.12
C LEU A 142 -9.23 3.65 -4.16
N GLY A 143 -10.44 4.12 -4.40
CA GLY A 143 -11.10 5.12 -3.54
C GLY A 143 -11.17 4.72 -2.06
N THR A 144 -11.21 3.41 -1.78
CA THR A 144 -11.10 2.89 -0.41
C THR A 144 -9.71 3.09 0.19
N GLY A 145 -8.65 3.00 -0.61
CA GLY A 145 -7.26 3.29 -0.21
C GLY A 145 -7.10 4.77 0.13
N GLU A 146 -7.62 5.65 -0.71
CA GLU A 146 -7.61 7.10 -0.49
C GLU A 146 -8.35 7.49 0.78
N THR A 147 -9.57 6.97 0.97
CA THR A 147 -10.37 7.24 2.19
C THR A 147 -9.63 6.80 3.45
N ARG A 148 -9.03 5.61 3.45
CA ARG A 148 -8.21 5.13 4.58
C ARG A 148 -6.96 5.98 4.77
N GLY A 149 -6.37 6.47 3.69
CA GLY A 149 -5.25 7.40 3.69
C GLY A 149 -5.60 8.68 4.42
N MET A 150 -6.73 9.31 4.09
CA MET A 150 -7.22 10.52 4.76
C MET A 150 -7.47 10.31 6.25
N ILE A 151 -8.04 9.17 6.63
CA ILE A 151 -8.21 8.80 8.04
C ILE A 151 -6.84 8.74 8.75
N SER A 152 -5.85 8.12 8.12
CA SER A 152 -4.49 8.04 8.67
C SER A 152 -3.84 9.41 8.85
N VAL A 153 -4.02 10.33 7.90
CA VAL A 153 -3.55 11.72 7.99
C VAL A 153 -4.11 12.42 9.23
N LEU A 154 -5.43 12.30 9.45
CA LEU A 154 -6.08 12.88 10.64
C LEU A 154 -5.59 12.24 11.94
N GLN A 155 -5.46 10.91 11.98
CA GLN A 155 -4.99 10.18 13.16
C GLN A 155 -3.56 10.54 13.55
N ASN A 156 -2.69 10.81 12.57
CA ASN A 156 -1.31 11.22 12.77
C ASN A 156 -1.14 12.74 12.92
N LYS A 157 -2.24 13.50 12.90
CA LYS A 157 -2.24 14.98 13.09
C LYS A 157 -1.28 15.68 12.13
N CYS A 158 -1.30 15.28 10.85
CA CYS A 158 -0.47 15.92 9.83
C CYS A 158 -0.94 17.36 9.59
N ASP A 159 0.00 18.30 9.51
CA ASP A 159 -0.28 19.72 9.22
C ASP A 159 -0.51 19.96 7.73
N LEU A 160 0.17 19.18 6.87
CA LEU A 160 0.13 19.28 5.42
C LEU A 160 0.00 17.91 4.78
N ILE A 161 -0.60 17.87 3.60
CA ILE A 161 -0.71 16.68 2.77
C ILE A 161 -0.11 16.98 1.41
N ASN A 162 0.80 16.12 0.94
CA ASN A 162 1.23 16.11 -0.43
C ASN A 162 0.64 14.93 -1.18
N MET A 163 -0.05 15.20 -2.28
CA MET A 163 -0.64 14.20 -3.15
C MET A 163 -0.12 14.38 -4.58
N SER A 164 1.13 13.96 -4.82
CA SER A 164 1.73 13.98 -6.17
C SER A 164 1.20 12.84 -7.02
N PHE A 165 -0.12 12.77 -7.15
CA PHE A 165 -0.79 11.66 -7.76
C PHE A 165 -2.19 12.12 -8.19
N GLY A 166 -2.67 11.57 -9.27
CA GLY A 166 -4.00 11.87 -9.79
C GLY A 166 -4.61 10.64 -10.41
N GLY A 167 -5.91 10.60 -10.51
CA GLY A 167 -6.66 9.52 -11.11
C GLY A 167 -8.05 9.97 -11.56
N ASP A 168 -8.69 9.13 -12.36
CA ASP A 168 -10.07 9.36 -12.75
C ASP A 168 -10.98 9.25 -11.54
N THR A 169 -11.81 10.24 -11.31
CA THR A 169 -12.82 10.19 -10.26
C THR A 169 -13.92 9.19 -10.64
N LEU A 170 -14.11 8.19 -9.80
CA LEU A 170 -15.20 7.21 -9.95
C LEU A 170 -16.48 7.64 -9.26
N ASN A 171 -16.42 8.68 -8.44
CA ASN A 171 -17.57 9.20 -7.73
C ASN A 171 -18.12 10.42 -8.45
N PRO A 172 -19.28 10.32 -9.10
CA PRO A 172 -20.02 11.50 -9.49
C PRO A 172 -20.48 12.21 -8.21
N ASN A 173 -20.20 13.50 -8.10
CA ASN A 173 -20.77 14.38 -7.09
C ASN A 173 -22.30 14.38 -7.12
#